data_bf9bc9b789f59c07278700c1ccca4091
#
_entry.id   bf9bc9b789f59c07278700c1ccca4091
#
_cell.length_a   1.000
_cell.length_b   1.000
_cell.length_c   1.000
_cell.angle_alpha   90.00
_cell.angle_beta   90.00
_cell.angle_gamma   90.00
#
_symmetry.space_group_name_H-M   'P 1'
#
loop_
_entity.id
_entity.type
_entity.pdbx_description
1 polymer ?
#
loop_
_entity_poly.entity_id
_entity_poly.type
_entity_poly.pdbx_seq_one_letter_code
_entity_poly.pdbx_strand_id
1 'polypeptide(L)'
;IARVGMSGNLAYEVRGAGADAEAVYDAIYRAGAGLGIERLGWGTYFVNHVEGGFPQATWTFFSAALDDQSFRQRMIPDLHVSVSGSVDPAAMRARYRTPSEVGWQSVVRLDHDFIGRQAVEAEMANPRRTIVTLRWNADDVLDVMASLFRPGREYKPFDFPVTPSWQHGFNAHADHVLQQGSHVGISSGTIYSYHYREMLSMATVDLEAAGIGTQVEVLWGDHG
;
A
#
# COMPACT_ATOMS: atom_id res chain seq x y z
N ILE A 1 13.52 -11.07 -19.70
CA ILE A 1 13.81 -10.31 -18.48
C ILE A 1 13.22 -8.92 -18.68
N ALA A 2 12.34 -8.50 -17.78
CA ALA A 2 11.81 -7.16 -17.75
C ALA A 2 12.45 -6.38 -16.61
N ARG A 3 12.85 -5.12 -16.86
CA ARG A 3 13.30 -4.20 -15.81
C ARG A 3 12.06 -3.54 -15.24
N VAL A 4 11.61 -4.03 -14.09
CA VAL A 4 10.45 -3.50 -13.38
C VAL A 4 10.82 -3.39 -11.90
N GLY A 5 10.89 -2.15 -11.39
CA GLY A 5 11.13 -1.88 -9.98
C GLY A 5 9.87 -1.30 -9.36
N MET A 6 9.34 -1.94 -8.32
CA MET A 6 8.13 -1.50 -7.63
C MET A 6 8.42 -0.87 -6.25
N SER A 7 9.62 -0.99 -5.73
CA SER A 7 9.97 -0.48 -4.40
C SER A 7 11.00 0.66 -4.42
N GLY A 8 11.07 1.40 -5.53
CA GLY A 8 12.07 2.47 -5.71
C GLY A 8 13.49 1.98 -5.99
N ASN A 9 13.72 0.67 -5.95
CA ASN A 9 15.00 0.04 -6.21
C ASN A 9 15.07 -0.56 -7.61
N LEU A 10 16.29 -0.79 -8.10
CA LEU A 10 16.51 -1.52 -9.34
C LEU A 10 16.06 -2.98 -9.17
N ALA A 11 15.07 -3.40 -9.94
CA ALA A 11 14.55 -4.76 -9.91
C ALA A 11 14.30 -5.31 -11.31
N TYR A 12 14.24 -6.62 -11.39
CA TYR A 12 14.02 -7.36 -12.63
C TYR A 12 13.00 -8.47 -12.40
N GLU A 13 12.10 -8.66 -13.37
CA GLU A 13 11.26 -9.83 -13.46
C GLU A 13 11.78 -10.77 -14.53
N VAL A 14 11.96 -12.05 -14.18
CA VAL A 14 12.34 -13.10 -15.11
C VAL A 14 11.10 -13.92 -15.44
N ARG A 15 10.74 -13.97 -16.72
CA ARG A 15 9.57 -14.69 -17.21
C ARG A 15 10.00 -15.72 -18.24
N GLY A 16 9.41 -16.92 -18.21
CA GLY A 16 9.73 -18.02 -19.11
C GLY A 16 8.72 -19.16 -19.01
N ALA A 17 9.03 -20.29 -19.62
CA ALA A 17 8.23 -21.49 -19.51
C ALA A 17 8.27 -22.04 -18.06
N GLY A 18 7.11 -22.48 -17.53
CA GLY A 18 7.04 -23.00 -16.17
C GLY A 18 7.96 -24.20 -15.92
N ALA A 19 8.21 -25.02 -16.94
CA ALA A 19 9.12 -26.15 -16.86
C ALA A 19 10.58 -25.76 -16.56
N ASP A 20 10.98 -24.53 -16.89
CA ASP A 20 12.34 -24.04 -16.67
C ASP A 20 12.48 -23.22 -15.36
N ALA A 21 11.38 -22.98 -14.65
CA ALA A 21 11.34 -22.02 -13.55
C ALA A 21 12.35 -22.35 -12.43
N GLU A 22 12.44 -23.60 -12.00
CA GLU A 22 13.35 -24.04 -10.96
C GLU A 22 14.82 -23.89 -11.41
N ALA A 23 15.15 -24.35 -12.61
CA ALA A 23 16.50 -24.26 -13.16
C ALA A 23 16.97 -22.80 -13.31
N VAL A 24 16.08 -21.92 -13.74
CA VAL A 24 16.36 -20.47 -13.87
C VAL A 24 16.54 -19.82 -12.49
N TYR A 25 15.67 -20.13 -11.54
CA TYR A 25 15.78 -19.66 -10.16
C TYR A 25 17.12 -20.06 -9.55
N ASP A 26 17.50 -21.33 -9.65
CA ASP A 26 18.76 -21.85 -9.13
C ASP A 26 19.99 -21.23 -9.81
N ALA A 27 19.90 -21.01 -11.11
CA ALA A 27 20.99 -20.35 -11.86
C ALA A 27 21.22 -18.91 -11.36
N ILE A 28 20.14 -18.16 -11.14
CA ILE A 28 20.24 -16.79 -10.61
C ILE A 28 20.80 -16.81 -9.19
N TYR A 29 20.29 -17.70 -8.34
CA TYR A 29 20.73 -17.78 -6.95
C TYR A 29 22.23 -18.18 -6.84
N ARG A 30 22.66 -19.15 -7.63
CA ARG A 30 24.09 -19.54 -7.71
C ARG A 30 24.97 -18.39 -8.22
N ALA A 31 24.53 -17.66 -9.24
CA ALA A 31 25.27 -16.53 -9.78
C ALA A 31 25.44 -15.40 -8.75
N GLY A 32 24.44 -15.20 -7.88
CA GLY A 32 24.46 -14.20 -6.82
C GLY A 32 25.21 -14.61 -5.55
N ALA A 33 25.61 -15.88 -5.39
CA ALA A 33 26.16 -16.39 -4.13
C ALA A 33 27.42 -15.62 -3.67
N GLY A 34 28.30 -15.26 -4.60
CA GLY A 34 29.51 -14.46 -4.32
C GLY A 34 29.24 -12.95 -4.13
N LEU A 35 28.00 -12.51 -4.37
CA LEU A 35 27.57 -11.13 -4.27
C LEU A 35 26.65 -10.87 -3.06
N GLY A 36 26.42 -11.90 -2.21
CA GLY A 36 25.58 -11.79 -1.03
C GLY A 36 24.09 -11.76 -1.34
N ILE A 37 23.63 -12.52 -2.36
CA ILE A 37 22.22 -12.64 -2.67
C ILE A 37 21.46 -13.26 -1.49
N GLU A 38 20.35 -12.66 -1.11
CA GLU A 38 19.46 -13.15 -0.06
C GLU A 38 18.05 -13.37 -0.59
N ARG A 39 17.30 -14.25 0.07
CA ARG A 39 15.89 -14.47 -0.22
C ARG A 39 15.05 -13.42 0.47
N LEU A 40 14.25 -12.71 -0.30
CA LEU A 40 13.32 -11.72 0.24
C LEU A 40 12.06 -12.41 0.80
N GLY A 41 11.80 -12.21 2.08
CA GLY A 41 10.54 -12.64 2.69
C GLY A 41 9.38 -11.75 2.30
N TRP A 42 8.16 -12.29 2.37
CA TRP A 42 6.93 -11.60 1.99
C TRP A 42 6.70 -10.30 2.78
N GLY A 43 6.96 -10.31 4.10
CA GLY A 43 6.85 -9.11 4.92
C GLY A 43 7.81 -8.00 4.49
N THR A 44 9.05 -8.36 4.13
CA THR A 44 10.05 -7.39 3.65
C THR A 44 9.64 -6.75 2.32
N TYR A 45 8.92 -7.49 1.47
CA TYR A 45 8.38 -6.96 0.23
C TYR A 45 7.46 -5.75 0.49
N PHE A 46 6.55 -5.84 1.46
CA PHE A 46 5.67 -4.72 1.84
C PHE A 46 6.42 -3.57 2.49
N VAL A 47 7.36 -3.87 3.37
CA VAL A 47 8.22 -2.85 3.99
C VAL A 47 8.93 -2.03 2.92
N ASN A 48 9.54 -2.69 1.93
CA ASN A 48 10.24 -2.01 0.82
C ASN A 48 9.31 -1.12 0.00
N HIS A 49 8.05 -1.51 -0.19
CA HIS A 49 7.08 -0.68 -0.92
C HIS A 49 6.82 0.64 -0.19
N VAL A 50 6.58 0.59 1.12
CA VAL A 50 6.31 1.80 1.91
C VAL A 50 7.55 2.66 2.06
N GLU A 51 8.72 2.06 2.33
CA GLU A 51 10.01 2.78 2.38
C GLU A 51 10.33 3.45 1.06
N GLY A 52 10.01 2.80 -0.07
CA GLY A 52 10.20 3.35 -1.42
C GLY A 52 9.09 4.32 -1.86
N GLY A 53 8.05 4.53 -1.06
CA GLY A 53 6.91 5.38 -1.43
C GLY A 53 6.10 4.84 -2.61
N PHE A 54 6.16 3.53 -2.87
CA PHE A 54 5.47 2.89 -3.99
C PHE A 54 4.21 2.15 -3.50
N PRO A 55 3.00 2.63 -3.84
CA PRO A 55 1.75 2.02 -3.36
C PRO A 55 1.54 0.64 -3.99
N GLN A 56 1.18 -0.32 -3.14
CA GLN A 56 0.90 -1.70 -3.53
C GLN A 56 -0.60 -1.92 -3.63
N ALA A 57 -1.07 -2.32 -4.82
CA ALA A 57 -2.44 -2.79 -4.99
C ALA A 57 -2.73 -3.98 -4.07
N THR A 58 -3.94 -4.05 -3.51
CA THR A 58 -4.42 -5.03 -2.53
C THR A 58 -3.98 -4.80 -1.09
N TRP A 59 -3.07 -3.87 -0.84
CA TRP A 59 -2.62 -3.53 0.51
C TRP A 59 -2.74 -2.02 0.81
N THR A 60 -2.32 -1.16 -0.13
CA THR A 60 -2.48 0.29 0.00
C THR A 60 -3.83 0.76 -0.56
N PHE A 61 -4.31 0.08 -1.60
CA PHE A 61 -5.60 0.34 -2.25
C PHE A 61 -6.05 -0.92 -3.01
N PHE A 62 -7.30 -0.94 -3.44
CA PHE A 62 -7.81 -2.01 -4.30
C PHE A 62 -7.96 -1.55 -5.76
N SER A 63 -7.81 -2.50 -6.69
CA SER A 63 -8.24 -2.30 -8.06
C SER A 63 -9.76 -2.39 -8.14
N ALA A 64 -10.41 -1.44 -8.81
CA ALA A 64 -11.86 -1.49 -9.05
C ALA A 64 -12.29 -2.73 -9.86
N ALA A 65 -11.39 -3.35 -10.61
CA ALA A 65 -11.64 -4.62 -11.29
C ALA A 65 -12.02 -5.75 -10.33
N LEU A 66 -11.64 -5.67 -9.05
CA LEU A 66 -12.01 -6.65 -8.02
C LEU A 66 -13.49 -6.59 -7.62
N ASP A 67 -14.22 -5.53 -7.98
CA ASP A 67 -15.67 -5.47 -7.78
C ASP A 67 -16.44 -6.15 -8.92
N ASP A 68 -15.83 -6.36 -10.08
CA ASP A 68 -16.43 -7.15 -11.16
C ASP A 68 -16.43 -8.63 -10.79
N GLN A 69 -17.63 -9.17 -10.60
CA GLN A 69 -17.80 -10.57 -10.22
C GLN A 69 -17.24 -11.54 -11.26
N SER A 70 -17.38 -11.21 -12.56
CA SER A 70 -16.89 -12.07 -13.63
C SER A 70 -15.35 -12.08 -13.69
N PHE A 71 -14.74 -10.95 -13.43
CA PHE A 71 -13.28 -10.84 -13.32
C PHE A 71 -12.77 -11.65 -12.13
N ARG A 72 -13.35 -11.48 -10.93
CA ARG A 72 -12.96 -12.23 -9.74
C ARG A 72 -13.06 -13.75 -9.94
N GLN A 73 -14.19 -14.22 -10.46
CA GLN A 73 -14.41 -15.66 -10.69
C GLN A 73 -13.39 -16.28 -11.65
N ARG A 74 -12.87 -15.51 -12.61
CA ARG A 74 -11.86 -16.00 -13.57
C ARG A 74 -10.45 -15.94 -13.03
N MET A 75 -10.14 -14.90 -12.28
CA MET A 75 -8.76 -14.65 -11.83
C MET A 75 -8.46 -15.33 -10.49
N ILE A 76 -9.33 -15.17 -9.52
CA ILE A 76 -9.16 -15.73 -8.17
C ILE A 76 -10.55 -16.02 -7.59
N PRO A 77 -11.13 -17.22 -7.85
CA PRO A 77 -12.52 -17.53 -7.52
C PRO A 77 -12.90 -17.31 -6.06
N ASP A 78 -11.98 -17.61 -5.13
CA ASP A 78 -12.21 -17.58 -3.68
C ASP A 78 -11.61 -16.32 -3.02
N LEU A 79 -11.29 -15.29 -3.80
CA LEU A 79 -10.70 -14.07 -3.26
C LEU A 79 -11.73 -13.29 -2.44
N HIS A 80 -11.46 -13.17 -1.17
CA HIS A 80 -12.13 -12.23 -0.29
C HIS A 80 -11.32 -10.92 -0.21
N VAL A 81 -12.00 -9.80 -0.40
CA VAL A 81 -11.40 -8.46 -0.32
C VAL A 81 -12.17 -7.67 0.73
N SER A 82 -11.47 -7.21 1.75
CA SER A 82 -12.05 -6.43 2.84
C SER A 82 -11.19 -5.20 3.16
N VAL A 83 -11.83 -4.21 3.75
CA VAL A 83 -11.16 -3.04 4.33
C VAL A 83 -11.48 -3.02 5.81
N SER A 84 -10.47 -2.83 6.63
CA SER A 84 -10.56 -2.57 8.08
C SER A 84 -9.98 -1.20 8.39
N GLY A 85 -10.02 -0.80 9.66
CA GLY A 85 -9.55 0.51 10.08
C GLY A 85 -10.71 1.46 10.39
N SER A 86 -10.41 2.71 10.63
CA SER A 86 -11.42 3.71 11.03
C SER A 86 -12.31 4.19 9.89
N VAL A 87 -11.98 3.88 8.63
CA VAL A 87 -12.81 4.24 7.48
C VAL A 87 -14.02 3.33 7.34
N ASP A 88 -15.11 3.86 6.79
CA ASP A 88 -16.23 3.03 6.34
C ASP A 88 -15.77 2.08 5.22
N PRO A 89 -15.79 0.75 5.43
CA PRO A 89 -15.33 -0.21 4.43
C PRO A 89 -16.18 -0.22 3.15
N ALA A 90 -17.39 0.32 3.17
CA ALA A 90 -18.25 0.47 2.00
C ALA A 90 -17.92 1.75 1.20
N ALA A 91 -17.19 2.69 1.77
CA ALA A 91 -16.85 3.92 1.10
C ALA A 91 -15.92 3.67 -0.09
N MET A 92 -16.31 4.13 -1.27
CA MET A 92 -15.52 3.99 -2.49
C MET A 92 -14.09 4.57 -2.31
N ARG A 93 -13.97 5.69 -1.61
CA ARG A 93 -12.68 6.36 -1.35
C ARG A 93 -11.78 5.60 -0.39
N ALA A 94 -12.31 4.75 0.47
CA ALA A 94 -11.52 3.85 1.30
C ALA A 94 -10.83 2.75 0.48
N ARG A 95 -11.43 2.36 -0.64
CA ARG A 95 -11.03 1.20 -1.44
C ARG A 95 -10.18 1.57 -2.65
N TYR A 96 -10.59 2.57 -3.43
CA TYR A 96 -10.03 2.85 -4.76
C TYR A 96 -9.21 4.14 -4.78
N ARG A 97 -8.22 4.15 -5.66
CA ARG A 97 -7.38 5.30 -5.98
C ARG A 97 -7.31 5.47 -7.49
N THR A 98 -7.15 6.70 -7.92
CA THR A 98 -6.86 7.01 -9.30
C THR A 98 -5.35 6.96 -9.56
N PRO A 99 -4.89 6.91 -10.82
CA PRO A 99 -3.47 6.97 -11.13
C PRO A 99 -2.76 8.21 -10.58
N SER A 100 -3.43 9.35 -10.56
CA SER A 100 -2.87 10.59 -9.99
C SER A 100 -2.73 10.52 -8.47
N GLU A 101 -3.74 9.98 -7.79
CA GLU A 101 -3.73 9.82 -6.34
C GLU A 101 -2.64 8.87 -5.83
N VAL A 102 -2.14 7.98 -6.67
CA VAL A 102 -1.03 7.05 -6.33
C VAL A 102 0.31 7.44 -6.95
N GLY A 103 0.39 8.64 -7.54
CA GLY A 103 1.64 9.15 -8.10
C GLY A 103 2.05 8.53 -9.44
N TRP A 104 1.14 7.82 -10.12
CA TRP A 104 1.44 7.12 -11.38
C TRP A 104 1.07 7.89 -12.64
N GLN A 105 0.77 9.17 -12.55
CA GLN A 105 0.43 10.01 -13.71
C GLN A 105 1.53 10.00 -14.78
N SER A 106 2.79 9.82 -14.41
CA SER A 106 3.91 9.78 -15.37
C SER A 106 3.91 8.56 -16.30
N VAL A 107 3.19 7.48 -15.92
CA VAL A 107 3.07 6.28 -16.75
C VAL A 107 1.82 6.29 -17.64
N VAL A 108 0.90 7.22 -17.41
CA VAL A 108 -0.28 7.40 -18.25
C VAL A 108 0.13 7.98 -19.60
N ARG A 109 -0.38 7.37 -20.69
CA ARG A 109 -0.18 7.85 -22.06
C ARG A 109 -1.53 8.29 -22.63
N LEU A 110 -1.58 9.54 -23.07
CA LEU A 110 -2.78 10.16 -23.62
C LEU A 110 -2.79 10.19 -25.17
N ASP A 111 -1.85 9.48 -25.80
CA ASP A 111 -1.65 9.42 -27.23
C ASP A 111 -2.52 8.34 -27.95
N HIS A 112 -3.37 7.66 -27.20
CA HIS A 112 -4.31 6.66 -27.73
C HIS A 112 -5.62 6.68 -26.93
N ASP A 113 -6.65 6.02 -27.46
CA ASP A 113 -7.92 5.89 -26.77
C ASP A 113 -7.91 4.72 -25.77
N PHE A 114 -8.50 4.97 -24.59
CA PHE A 114 -8.72 3.96 -23.57
C PHE A 114 -9.92 4.30 -22.69
N ILE A 115 -10.47 3.29 -22.01
CA ILE A 115 -11.61 3.47 -21.11
C ILE A 115 -11.18 4.37 -19.93
N GLY A 116 -11.91 5.47 -19.73
CA GLY A 116 -11.63 6.43 -18.66
C GLY A 116 -10.69 7.56 -19.03
N ARG A 117 -10.22 7.65 -20.28
CA ARG A 117 -9.30 8.71 -20.74
C ARG A 117 -9.74 10.11 -20.33
N GLN A 118 -11.00 10.49 -20.62
CA GLN A 118 -11.51 11.83 -20.28
C GLN A 118 -11.46 12.13 -18.80
N ALA A 119 -11.75 11.13 -17.94
CA ALA A 119 -11.69 11.30 -16.49
C ALA A 119 -10.24 11.51 -16.01
N VAL A 120 -9.30 10.74 -16.56
CA VAL A 120 -7.87 10.86 -16.23
C VAL A 120 -7.31 12.20 -16.73
N GLU A 121 -7.65 12.64 -17.94
CA GLU A 121 -7.26 13.96 -18.47
C GLU A 121 -7.76 15.11 -17.57
N ALA A 122 -9.03 15.05 -17.17
CA ALA A 122 -9.63 16.07 -16.30
C ALA A 122 -8.96 16.10 -14.91
N GLU A 123 -8.65 14.94 -14.34
CA GLU A 123 -7.97 14.83 -13.06
C GLU A 123 -6.51 15.31 -13.13
N MET A 124 -5.77 14.92 -14.17
CA MET A 124 -4.40 15.38 -14.37
C MET A 124 -4.31 16.89 -14.59
N ALA A 125 -5.34 17.51 -15.19
CA ALA A 125 -5.43 18.95 -15.37
C ALA A 125 -5.75 19.70 -14.05
N ASN A 126 -6.41 19.04 -13.10
CA ASN A 126 -6.79 19.63 -11.80
C ASN A 126 -6.69 18.59 -10.68
N PRO A 127 -5.49 18.14 -10.31
CA PRO A 127 -5.30 17.16 -9.25
C PRO A 127 -5.78 17.73 -7.92
N ARG A 128 -6.43 16.90 -7.11
CA ARG A 128 -6.94 17.29 -5.79
C ARG A 128 -6.18 16.66 -4.66
N ARG A 129 -5.64 15.46 -4.89
CA ARG A 129 -4.96 14.63 -3.92
C ARG A 129 -3.65 14.09 -4.47
N THR A 130 -2.77 13.74 -3.57
CA THR A 130 -1.53 13.06 -3.90
C THR A 130 -1.16 12.07 -2.81
N ILE A 131 -0.27 11.14 -3.17
CA ILE A 131 0.29 10.21 -2.20
C ILE A 131 1.47 10.83 -1.46
N VAL A 132 1.54 10.56 -0.16
CA VAL A 132 2.63 10.95 0.73
C VAL A 132 3.00 9.78 1.64
N THR A 133 4.18 9.82 2.24
CA THR A 133 4.55 8.94 3.34
C THR A 133 4.37 9.69 4.65
N LEU A 134 3.61 9.11 5.57
CA LEU A 134 3.46 9.61 6.93
C LEU A 134 4.50 8.95 7.83
N ARG A 135 5.17 9.76 8.64
CA ARG A 135 6.01 9.33 9.75
C ARG A 135 5.21 9.49 11.05
N TRP A 136 5.01 8.40 11.75
CA TRP A 136 4.19 8.38 12.96
C TRP A 136 4.96 8.93 14.16
N ASN A 137 4.25 9.59 15.06
CA ASN A 137 4.82 10.01 16.33
C ASN A 137 5.18 8.80 17.18
N ALA A 138 6.42 8.71 17.64
CA ALA A 138 6.91 7.56 18.39
C ALA A 138 6.21 7.43 19.76
N ASP A 139 5.89 8.53 20.42
CA ASP A 139 5.24 8.50 21.74
C ASP A 139 3.80 7.99 21.61
N ASP A 140 3.07 8.37 20.57
CA ASP A 140 1.73 7.86 20.29
C ASP A 140 1.77 6.35 19.97
N VAL A 141 2.75 5.91 19.17
CA VAL A 141 2.96 4.48 18.89
C VAL A 141 3.26 3.70 20.17
N LEU A 142 4.12 4.24 21.03
CA LEU A 142 4.44 3.61 22.32
C LEU A 142 3.24 3.58 23.26
N ASP A 143 2.37 4.60 23.24
CA ASP A 143 1.16 4.61 24.07
C ASP A 143 0.15 3.55 23.61
N VAL A 144 -0.05 3.39 22.30
CA VAL A 144 -0.86 2.29 21.74
C VAL A 144 -0.33 0.93 22.22
N MET A 145 0.98 0.70 22.09
CA MET A 145 1.60 -0.56 22.52
C MET A 145 1.51 -0.75 24.04
N ALA A 146 1.74 0.29 24.81
CA ALA A 146 1.70 0.24 26.28
C ALA A 146 0.27 -0.01 26.80
N SER A 147 -0.77 0.39 26.08
CA SER A 147 -2.16 0.15 26.47
C SER A 147 -2.48 -1.33 26.64
N LEU A 148 -1.81 -2.22 25.91
CA LEU A 148 -1.97 -3.68 25.99
C LEU A 148 -1.51 -4.26 27.36
N PHE A 149 -0.71 -3.52 28.10
CA PHE A 149 -0.12 -3.94 29.39
C PHE A 149 -0.65 -3.13 30.57
N ARG A 150 -1.59 -2.20 30.34
CA ARG A 150 -2.21 -1.37 31.39
C ARG A 150 -3.64 -1.84 31.70
N PRO A 151 -4.12 -1.71 32.93
CA PRO A 151 -5.51 -1.90 33.25
C PRO A 151 -6.40 -0.88 32.50
N GLY A 152 -7.60 -1.30 32.08
CA GLY A 152 -8.57 -0.48 31.37
C GLY A 152 -8.82 -0.98 29.95
N ARG A 153 -9.35 -0.10 29.10
CA ARG A 153 -9.60 -0.43 27.68
C ARG A 153 -8.32 -0.24 26.89
N GLU A 154 -7.90 -1.28 26.21
CA GLU A 154 -6.76 -1.24 25.28
C GLU A 154 -7.13 -0.51 23.98
N TYR A 155 -6.13 0.09 23.33
CA TYR A 155 -6.22 0.52 21.95
C TYR A 155 -6.08 -0.68 21.03
N LYS A 156 -6.54 -0.53 19.79
CA LYS A 156 -6.32 -1.54 18.74
C LYS A 156 -4.81 -1.76 18.57
N PRO A 157 -4.31 -3.00 18.72
CA PRO A 157 -2.89 -3.29 18.54
C PRO A 157 -2.47 -3.09 17.10
N PHE A 158 -1.19 -2.78 16.90
CA PHE A 158 -0.58 -2.83 15.58
C PHE A 158 -0.31 -4.29 15.18
N ASP A 159 -0.66 -4.65 13.95
CA ASP A 159 -0.29 -5.93 13.36
C ASP A 159 1.14 -5.85 12.80
N PHE A 160 2.09 -6.49 13.46
CA PHE A 160 3.49 -6.56 13.01
C PHE A 160 3.98 -8.01 12.92
N PRO A 161 4.68 -8.31 11.82
CA PRO A 161 4.56 -7.70 10.49
C PRO A 161 3.19 -8.04 9.90
N VAL A 162 2.58 -7.10 9.21
CA VAL A 162 1.36 -7.38 8.45
C VAL A 162 1.70 -8.46 7.42
N THR A 163 1.21 -9.65 7.66
CA THR A 163 1.34 -10.74 6.69
C THR A 163 0.00 -10.88 5.99
N PRO A 164 -0.14 -10.47 4.74
CA PRO A 164 -1.36 -10.75 3.99
C PRO A 164 -1.59 -12.26 4.00
N SER A 165 -2.69 -12.67 4.56
CA SER A 165 -3.07 -14.08 4.52
C SER A 165 -3.70 -14.38 3.18
N TRP A 166 -2.93 -14.92 2.26
CA TRP A 166 -3.46 -15.45 1.00
C TRP A 166 -4.54 -16.52 1.19
N GLN A 167 -4.54 -17.17 2.35
CA GLN A 167 -5.54 -18.19 2.71
C GLN A 167 -6.89 -17.59 3.08
N HIS A 168 -6.95 -16.32 3.51
CA HIS A 168 -8.17 -15.66 3.98
C HIS A 168 -8.57 -14.44 3.14
N GLY A 169 -7.84 -14.17 2.04
CA GLY A 169 -8.08 -13.03 1.17
C GLY A 169 -7.19 -11.83 1.47
N PHE A 170 -7.49 -10.71 0.83
CA PHE A 170 -6.79 -9.45 1.03
C PHE A 170 -7.59 -8.55 1.98
N ASN A 171 -6.96 -8.13 3.06
CA ASN A 171 -7.49 -7.11 3.95
C ASN A 171 -6.56 -5.90 3.91
N ALA A 172 -7.03 -4.77 3.39
CA ALA A 172 -6.34 -3.50 3.49
C ALA A 172 -6.80 -2.80 4.76
N HIS A 173 -5.86 -2.36 5.58
CA HIS A 173 -6.13 -1.49 6.72
C HIS A 173 -6.05 -0.04 6.26
N ALA A 174 -7.11 0.74 6.50
CA ALA A 174 -7.21 2.13 6.06
C ALA A 174 -7.84 3.00 7.16
N ASP A 175 -7.18 4.11 7.45
CA ASP A 175 -7.57 5.04 8.51
C ASP A 175 -7.75 6.46 7.98
N HIS A 176 -8.69 7.18 8.58
CA HIS A 176 -8.87 8.60 8.31
C HIS A 176 -7.62 9.39 8.69
N VAL A 177 -7.22 10.30 7.81
CA VAL A 177 -6.23 11.34 8.09
C VAL A 177 -6.95 12.65 8.31
N LEU A 178 -6.67 13.27 9.45
CA LEU A 178 -7.28 14.53 9.87
C LEU A 178 -6.22 15.63 9.97
N GLN A 179 -6.61 16.85 9.71
CA GLN A 179 -5.83 18.05 9.99
C GLN A 179 -6.75 19.05 10.68
N GLN A 180 -6.42 19.42 11.93
CA GLN A 180 -7.24 20.31 12.77
C GLN A 180 -8.71 19.84 12.85
N GLY A 181 -8.91 18.52 12.99
CA GLY A 181 -10.22 17.89 13.07
C GLY A 181 -10.97 17.72 11.75
N SER A 182 -10.44 18.25 10.63
CA SER A 182 -11.02 18.10 9.30
C SER A 182 -10.43 16.91 8.56
N HIS A 183 -11.27 16.13 7.89
CA HIS A 183 -10.81 15.01 7.07
C HIS A 183 -10.05 15.50 5.84
N VAL A 184 -8.80 15.08 5.70
CA VAL A 184 -7.91 15.49 4.60
C VAL A 184 -7.36 14.30 3.80
N GLY A 185 -7.61 13.06 4.21
CA GLY A 185 -7.08 11.92 3.46
C GLY A 185 -7.31 10.58 4.13
N ILE A 186 -6.68 9.56 3.56
CA ILE A 186 -6.74 8.17 4.03
C ILE A 186 -5.33 7.60 4.06
N SER A 187 -4.95 7.08 5.23
CA SER A 187 -3.71 6.34 5.48
C SER A 187 -3.92 4.85 5.29
N SER A 188 -2.96 4.15 4.74
CA SER A 188 -2.95 2.69 4.56
C SER A 188 -1.52 2.15 4.44
N GLY A 189 -1.37 0.85 4.48
CA GLY A 189 -0.05 0.23 4.33
C GLY A 189 0.91 0.57 5.47
N THR A 190 0.44 0.53 6.71
CA THR A 190 1.25 0.83 7.89
C THR A 190 2.29 -0.26 8.12
N ILE A 191 3.55 0.15 8.33
CA ILE A 191 4.69 -0.75 8.60
C ILE A 191 5.59 -0.16 9.68
N TYR A 192 6.40 -1.03 10.29
CA TYR A 192 7.60 -0.60 11.00
C TYR A 192 8.81 -0.75 10.07
N SER A 193 9.51 0.36 9.82
CA SER A 193 10.75 0.35 9.06
C SER A 193 11.93 0.04 9.98
N TYR A 194 12.58 -1.07 9.76
CA TYR A 194 13.82 -1.43 10.47
C TYR A 194 15.00 -0.56 10.05
N HIS A 195 14.97 -0.05 8.83
CA HIS A 195 16.00 0.83 8.28
C HIS A 195 15.94 2.23 8.91
N TYR A 196 14.76 2.84 8.92
CA TYR A 196 14.57 4.16 9.53
C TYR A 196 14.31 4.09 11.03
N ARG A 197 13.94 2.93 11.57
CA ARG A 197 13.50 2.71 12.94
C ARG A 197 12.30 3.56 13.33
N GLU A 198 11.34 3.63 12.42
CA GLU A 198 10.13 4.45 12.52
C GLU A 198 8.91 3.67 12.05
N MET A 199 7.75 4.03 12.57
CA MET A 199 6.47 3.65 12.00
C MET A 199 6.18 4.54 10.81
N LEU A 200 5.87 3.93 9.68
CA LEU A 200 5.51 4.59 8.43
C LEU A 200 4.18 4.08 7.91
N SER A 201 3.46 4.94 7.21
CA SER A 201 2.34 4.53 6.36
C SER A 201 2.30 5.37 5.10
N MET A 202 1.63 4.88 4.08
CA MET A 202 1.33 5.69 2.91
C MET A 202 -0.03 6.34 3.10
N ALA A 203 -0.20 7.56 2.63
CA ALA A 203 -1.48 8.24 2.68
C ALA A 203 -1.76 8.96 1.36
N THR A 204 -3.01 8.90 0.93
CA THR A 204 -3.52 9.78 -0.13
C THR A 204 -4.22 10.93 0.55
N VAL A 205 -3.66 12.13 0.41
CA VAL A 205 -4.14 13.35 1.11
C VAL A 205 -4.45 14.46 0.13
N ASP A 206 -5.29 15.41 0.55
CA ASP A 206 -5.54 16.63 -0.19
C ASP A 206 -4.22 17.42 -0.37
N LEU A 207 -4.05 18.07 -1.52
CA LEU A 207 -2.79 18.74 -1.86
C LEU A 207 -2.34 19.78 -0.82
N GLU A 208 -3.29 20.43 -0.17
CA GLU A 208 -3.04 21.43 0.88
C GLU A 208 -2.40 20.81 2.13
N ALA A 209 -2.64 19.51 2.38
CA ALA A 209 -2.06 18.75 3.48
C ALA A 209 -0.79 17.98 3.08
N ALA A 210 -0.38 18.02 1.81
CA ALA A 210 0.72 17.19 1.28
C ALA A 210 2.12 17.79 1.49
N GLY A 211 2.24 19.00 2.05
CA GLY A 211 3.53 19.66 2.26
C GLY A 211 4.44 18.87 3.21
N ILE A 212 5.73 18.78 2.87
CA ILE A 212 6.71 18.11 3.74
C ILE A 212 6.75 18.80 5.10
N GLY A 213 6.61 18.03 6.18
CA GLY A 213 6.58 18.54 7.55
C GLY A 213 5.20 18.97 8.03
N THR A 214 4.16 18.85 7.19
CA THR A 214 2.77 19.10 7.61
C THR A 214 2.39 18.10 8.72
N GLN A 215 1.84 18.63 9.81
CA GLN A 215 1.32 17.80 10.91
C GLN A 215 -0.11 17.36 10.60
N VAL A 216 -0.36 16.08 10.71
CA VAL A 216 -1.68 15.45 10.54
C VAL A 216 -1.90 14.42 11.64
N GLU A 217 -3.15 14.03 11.84
CA GLU A 217 -3.55 12.99 12.79
C GLU A 217 -4.08 11.79 12.02
N VAL A 218 -3.69 10.58 12.42
CA VAL A 218 -4.29 9.34 11.91
C VAL A 218 -5.26 8.81 12.97
N LEU A 219 -6.53 8.67 12.60
CA LEU A 219 -7.54 8.09 13.49
C LEU A 219 -7.37 6.57 13.50
N TRP A 220 -6.52 6.08 14.39
CA TRP A 220 -6.22 4.65 14.50
C TRP A 220 -7.32 3.89 15.21
N GLY A 221 -7.90 2.85 14.57
CA GLY A 221 -8.94 2.04 15.19
C GLY A 221 -9.77 1.25 14.18
N ASP A 222 -10.95 0.85 14.60
CA ASP A 222 -11.96 0.22 13.76
C ASP A 222 -13.14 1.18 13.53
N HIS A 223 -13.76 1.04 12.37
CA HIS A 223 -15.00 1.74 12.07
C HIS A 223 -16.10 1.20 12.98
N GLY A 224 -16.73 2.07 13.77
CA GLY A 224 -17.72 1.70 14.77
C GLY A 224 -18.79 2.74 14.98
#